data_3fc9b2dcce5b8d8d71488715ec4aae89
#
_entry.id   3fc9b2dcce5b8d8d71488715ec4aae89
#
_cell.length_a   1.000
_cell.length_b   1.000
_cell.length_c   1.000
_cell.angle_alpha   90.00
_cell.angle_beta   90.00
_cell.angle_gamma   90.00
#
_symmetry.space_group_name_H-M   'P 1'
#
loop_
_entity.id
_entity.type
_entity.pdbx_description
1 polymer ?
#
loop_
_entity_poly.entity_id
_entity_poly.type
_entity_poly.pdbx_seq_one_letter_code
_entity_poly.pdbx_strand_id
1 'polypeptide(L)'
;GKAADAGAGGDVEQLVRTGHVVLSIDVRGMGETRLLGDGDDFFRYFGAYESAMTALLTGNPLVGMRALDIQRGVDVLSGRNEVDPQRISAFGKEKGAVPTLFAALLDTRIKKLALEGMLVSYQSAVRHKIHRGLFEDVIVGVLKSFDLPDLVAAMSPRPVWIVDATDPLGHHAEEKDVQIQYAVAQRSFRLASVEGSLKITPRRTGASFADTYTEWMKYK
;
A
#
# COMPACT_ATOMS: atom_id res chain seq x y z
N GLY A 1 -1.42 5.47 -13.76
CA GLY A 1 -1.23 6.51 -12.73
C GLY A 1 -2.52 7.31 -12.52
N LYS A 2 -2.55 8.20 -11.55
CA LYS A 2 -3.77 8.91 -11.10
C LYS A 2 -4.58 9.59 -12.22
N ALA A 3 -3.93 10.09 -13.26
CA ALA A 3 -4.63 10.72 -14.39
C ALA A 3 -5.48 9.71 -15.18
N ALA A 4 -5.00 8.49 -15.36
CA ALA A 4 -5.77 7.42 -15.99
C ALA A 4 -6.88 6.91 -15.05
N ASP A 5 -6.58 6.81 -13.77
CA ASP A 5 -7.53 6.35 -12.76
C ASP A 5 -8.68 7.35 -12.54
N ALA A 6 -8.41 8.65 -12.74
CA ALA A 6 -9.40 9.73 -12.66
C ALA A 6 -10.14 9.99 -13.99
N GLY A 7 -9.70 9.39 -15.12
CA GLY A 7 -10.34 9.50 -16.42
C GLY A 7 -11.67 8.75 -16.51
N ALA A 8 -12.38 8.95 -17.61
CA ALA A 8 -13.66 8.28 -17.87
C ALA A 8 -13.54 6.75 -17.80
N GLY A 9 -14.34 6.12 -16.95
CA GLY A 9 -14.28 4.67 -16.67
C GLY A 9 -13.14 4.24 -15.75
N GLY A 10 -12.31 5.16 -15.26
CA GLY A 10 -11.22 4.86 -14.35
C GLY A 10 -11.66 4.50 -12.92
N ASP A 11 -10.73 3.97 -12.15
CA ASP A 11 -10.98 3.44 -10.79
C ASP A 11 -11.54 4.50 -9.84
N VAL A 12 -11.05 5.75 -9.93
CA VAL A 12 -11.51 6.88 -9.12
C VAL A 12 -12.95 7.25 -9.48
N GLU A 13 -13.28 7.35 -10.78
CA GLU A 13 -14.65 7.65 -11.21
C GLU A 13 -15.64 6.58 -10.72
N GLN A 14 -15.24 5.31 -10.78
CA GLN A 14 -16.09 4.21 -10.32
C GLN A 14 -16.40 4.33 -8.82
N LEU A 15 -15.42 4.67 -7.98
CA LEU A 15 -15.63 4.90 -6.55
C LEU A 15 -16.52 6.12 -6.29
N VAL A 16 -16.31 7.23 -7.01
CA VAL A 16 -17.15 8.43 -6.88
C VAL A 16 -18.62 8.12 -7.22
N ARG A 17 -18.87 7.34 -8.28
CA ARG A 17 -20.22 6.89 -8.67
C ARG A 17 -20.90 6.04 -7.61
N THR A 18 -20.14 5.41 -6.71
CA THR A 18 -20.68 4.65 -5.56
C THR A 18 -20.84 5.49 -4.29
N GLY A 19 -20.70 6.82 -4.40
CA GLY A 19 -20.94 7.77 -3.30
C GLY A 19 -19.74 8.03 -2.39
N HIS A 20 -18.51 7.73 -2.85
CA HIS A 20 -17.28 8.02 -2.11
C HIS A 20 -16.70 9.38 -2.49
N VAL A 21 -16.16 10.11 -1.53
CA VAL A 21 -15.21 11.19 -1.78
C VAL A 21 -13.83 10.55 -1.93
N VAL A 22 -13.18 10.77 -3.06
CA VAL A 22 -11.89 10.13 -3.38
C VAL A 22 -10.81 11.17 -3.52
N LEU A 23 -9.71 11.01 -2.78
CA LEU A 23 -8.47 11.75 -2.94
C LEU A 23 -7.40 10.81 -3.51
N SER A 24 -7.00 11.04 -4.76
CA SER A 24 -5.88 10.34 -5.40
C SER A 24 -4.66 11.23 -5.42
N ILE A 25 -3.55 10.76 -4.83
CA ILE A 25 -2.31 11.51 -4.70
C ILE A 25 -1.15 10.77 -5.36
N ASP A 26 -0.24 11.51 -5.98
CA ASP A 26 1.11 11.02 -6.27
C ASP A 26 2.02 11.40 -5.12
N VAL A 27 2.47 10.41 -4.36
CA VAL A 27 3.44 10.62 -3.30
C VAL A 27 4.80 10.98 -3.90
N ARG A 28 5.70 11.59 -3.12
CA ARG A 28 7.00 12.05 -3.61
C ARG A 28 7.80 10.98 -4.36
N GLY A 29 8.40 11.38 -5.47
CA GLY A 29 9.15 10.49 -6.38
C GLY A 29 8.25 9.62 -7.27
N MET A 30 6.95 9.90 -7.35
CA MET A 30 6.01 9.18 -8.23
C MET A 30 5.18 10.14 -9.07
N GLY A 31 4.73 9.68 -10.24
CA GLY A 31 3.85 10.45 -11.11
C GLY A 31 4.37 11.87 -11.38
N GLU A 32 3.57 12.88 -11.06
CA GLU A 32 3.92 14.29 -11.27
C GLU A 32 5.02 14.81 -10.30
N THR A 33 5.31 14.10 -9.22
CA THR A 33 6.35 14.45 -8.24
C THR A 33 7.68 13.74 -8.50
N ARG A 34 7.78 13.02 -9.63
CA ARG A 34 8.99 12.32 -10.06
C ARG A 34 10.10 13.30 -10.42
N LEU A 35 11.36 12.98 -10.09
CA LEU A 35 12.51 13.79 -10.46
C LEU A 35 12.68 13.82 -11.98
N LEU A 36 12.98 15.01 -12.52
CA LEU A 36 13.33 15.17 -13.92
C LEU A 36 14.69 14.53 -14.17
N GLY A 37 14.77 13.59 -15.11
CA GLY A 37 16.02 12.91 -15.48
C GLY A 37 16.00 11.38 -15.31
N ASP A 38 15.07 10.85 -14.51
CA ASP A 38 14.83 9.41 -14.48
C ASP A 38 14.17 8.99 -15.81
N GLY A 39 14.96 8.49 -16.77
CA GLY A 39 14.43 7.93 -18.02
C GLY A 39 13.43 6.81 -17.73
N ASP A 40 12.45 6.61 -18.62
CA ASP A 40 11.38 5.62 -18.38
C ASP A 40 11.90 4.20 -18.18
N ASP A 41 12.99 3.82 -18.88
CA ASP A 41 13.61 2.51 -18.71
C ASP A 41 14.33 2.39 -17.35
N PHE A 42 15.06 3.42 -16.91
CA PHE A 42 15.70 3.43 -15.61
C PHE A 42 14.65 3.31 -14.50
N PHE A 43 13.61 4.13 -14.55
CA PHE A 43 12.53 4.11 -13.55
C PHE A 43 11.80 2.76 -13.53
N ARG A 44 11.64 2.13 -14.69
CA ARG A 44 10.99 0.81 -14.80
C ARG A 44 11.73 -0.28 -14.02
N TYR A 45 13.06 -0.25 -13.98
CA TYR A 45 13.88 -1.28 -13.31
C TYR A 45 14.27 -0.91 -11.89
N PHE A 46 14.58 0.34 -11.63
CA PHE A 46 15.15 0.80 -10.37
C PHE A 46 14.16 1.60 -9.51
N GLY A 47 13.00 1.98 -10.06
CA GLY A 47 12.03 2.82 -9.37
C GLY A 47 12.59 4.21 -9.09
N ALA A 48 12.21 4.81 -7.98
CA ALA A 48 12.73 6.10 -7.53
C ALA A 48 14.10 5.95 -6.83
N TYR A 49 15.07 5.30 -7.48
CA TYR A 49 16.39 4.98 -6.90
C TYR A 49 17.10 6.21 -6.37
N GLU A 50 17.23 7.27 -7.18
CA GLU A 50 17.96 8.49 -6.80
C GLU A 50 17.28 9.17 -5.60
N SER A 51 15.96 9.29 -5.63
CA SER A 51 15.19 9.82 -4.50
C SER A 51 15.37 8.97 -3.25
N ALA A 52 15.37 7.63 -3.39
CA ALA A 52 15.56 6.72 -2.26
C ALA A 52 16.97 6.82 -1.68
N MET A 53 18.00 6.87 -2.53
CA MET A 53 19.38 6.99 -2.07
C MET A 53 19.64 8.34 -1.38
N THR A 54 19.16 9.43 -1.95
CA THR A 54 19.24 10.77 -1.32
C THR A 54 18.53 10.78 0.03
N ALA A 55 17.35 10.18 0.10
CA ALA A 55 16.59 10.07 1.34
C ALA A 55 17.35 9.27 2.42
N LEU A 56 17.97 8.15 2.03
CA LEU A 56 18.79 7.35 2.95
C LEU A 56 20.03 8.10 3.45
N LEU A 57 20.70 8.87 2.60
CA LEU A 57 21.84 9.71 2.99
C LEU A 57 21.48 10.77 4.02
N THR A 58 20.23 11.25 4.00
CA THR A 58 19.73 12.22 4.98
C THR A 58 19.09 11.59 6.21
N GLY A 59 19.12 10.26 6.32
CA GLY A 59 18.52 9.52 7.43
C GLY A 59 16.98 9.45 7.41
N ASN A 60 16.35 9.83 6.29
CA ASN A 60 14.90 9.85 6.12
C ASN A 60 14.48 8.88 5.02
N PRO A 61 14.21 7.61 5.32
CA PRO A 61 13.85 6.64 4.29
C PRO A 61 12.63 7.09 3.50
N LEU A 62 12.69 6.93 2.17
CA LEU A 62 11.66 7.43 1.24
C LEU A 62 10.26 6.90 1.57
N VAL A 63 10.15 5.64 1.98
CA VAL A 63 8.88 5.04 2.41
C VAL A 63 8.25 5.79 3.59
N GLY A 64 9.04 6.23 4.58
CA GLY A 64 8.55 7.04 5.71
C GLY A 64 8.09 8.42 5.27
N MET A 65 8.82 9.03 4.36
CA MET A 65 8.43 10.33 3.79
C MET A 65 7.13 10.23 3.00
N ARG A 66 6.92 9.14 2.23
CA ARG A 66 5.67 8.86 1.51
C ARG A 66 4.51 8.57 2.47
N ALA A 67 4.76 7.86 3.57
CA ALA A 67 3.74 7.67 4.59
C ALA A 67 3.25 9.00 5.16
N LEU A 68 4.16 9.96 5.37
CA LEU A 68 3.80 11.33 5.78
C LEU A 68 2.96 12.05 4.71
N ASP A 69 3.28 11.91 3.43
CA ASP A 69 2.48 12.50 2.33
C ASP A 69 1.04 11.98 2.38
N ILE A 70 0.86 10.68 2.61
CA ILE A 70 -0.45 10.05 2.74
C ILE A 70 -1.20 10.61 3.96
N GLN A 71 -0.53 10.77 5.11
CA GLN A 71 -1.13 11.38 6.31
C GLN A 71 -1.57 12.83 6.04
N ARG A 72 -0.79 13.61 5.26
CA ARG A 72 -1.23 14.96 4.82
C ARG A 72 -2.49 14.88 3.94
N GLY A 73 -2.61 13.84 3.11
CA GLY A 73 -3.84 13.56 2.38
C GLY A 73 -5.04 13.29 3.32
N VAL A 74 -4.82 12.55 4.40
CA VAL A 74 -5.84 12.32 5.44
C VAL A 74 -6.24 13.62 6.13
N ASP A 75 -5.30 14.53 6.39
CA ASP A 75 -5.60 15.85 6.96
C ASP A 75 -6.53 16.65 6.03
N VAL A 76 -6.25 16.66 4.72
CA VAL A 76 -7.10 17.32 3.73
C VAL A 76 -8.51 16.73 3.73
N LEU A 77 -8.64 15.40 3.72
CA LEU A 77 -9.95 14.74 3.75
C LEU A 77 -10.71 15.05 5.05
N SER A 78 -10.02 14.98 6.19
CA SER A 78 -10.64 15.20 7.49
C SER A 78 -11.14 16.64 7.69
N GLY A 79 -10.60 17.60 6.94
CA GLY A 79 -11.02 19.01 6.97
C GLY A 79 -12.19 19.33 6.04
N ARG A 80 -12.72 18.36 5.29
CA ARG A 80 -13.82 18.58 4.34
C ARG A 80 -15.17 18.27 4.98
N ASN A 81 -16.14 19.15 4.82
CA ASN A 81 -17.48 19.00 5.42
C ASN A 81 -18.27 17.79 4.87
N GLU A 82 -17.99 17.37 3.64
CA GLU A 82 -18.63 16.23 2.98
C GLU A 82 -18.00 14.87 3.35
N VAL A 83 -16.92 14.86 4.12
CA VAL A 83 -16.21 13.63 4.54
C VAL A 83 -16.56 13.27 5.98
N ASP A 84 -16.98 12.03 6.18
CA ASP A 84 -17.08 11.45 7.51
C ASP A 84 -15.71 10.98 8.00
N PRO A 85 -15.09 11.63 9.00
CA PRO A 85 -13.75 11.28 9.47
C PRO A 85 -13.67 9.91 10.14
N GLN A 86 -14.80 9.31 10.50
CA GLN A 86 -14.86 7.95 11.05
C GLN A 86 -14.90 6.87 9.97
N ARG A 87 -14.98 7.24 8.70
CA ARG A 87 -15.09 6.32 7.57
C ARG A 87 -14.00 6.51 6.52
N ILE A 88 -12.83 6.99 6.91
CA ILE A 88 -11.69 7.13 6.01
C ILE A 88 -11.06 5.76 5.78
N SER A 89 -10.97 5.36 4.51
CA SER A 89 -10.27 4.16 4.05
C SER A 89 -9.07 4.57 3.22
N ALA A 90 -8.02 3.73 3.22
CA ALA A 90 -6.88 3.91 2.33
C ALA A 90 -6.75 2.71 1.37
N PHE A 91 -6.33 3.01 0.14
CA PHE A 91 -5.99 2.02 -0.87
C PHE A 91 -4.59 2.31 -1.38
N GLY A 92 -3.69 1.33 -1.25
CA GLY A 92 -2.32 1.40 -1.77
C GLY A 92 -2.11 0.35 -2.86
N LYS A 93 -1.54 0.76 -4.00
CA LYS A 93 -1.27 -0.14 -5.11
C LYS A 93 0.22 -0.15 -5.43
N GLU A 94 0.78 -1.34 -5.64
CA GLU A 94 2.19 -1.53 -6.01
C GLU A 94 3.14 -0.75 -5.10
N LYS A 95 3.88 0.23 -5.64
CA LYS A 95 4.82 1.06 -4.89
C LYS A 95 4.17 2.01 -3.87
N GLY A 96 2.85 2.20 -3.98
CA GLY A 96 2.06 2.91 -2.99
C GLY A 96 1.63 2.02 -1.82
N ALA A 97 1.71 0.70 -1.93
CA ALA A 97 1.15 -0.21 -0.94
C ALA A 97 1.91 -0.17 0.40
N VAL A 98 3.25 -0.32 0.37
CA VAL A 98 4.06 -0.30 1.59
C VAL A 98 3.95 1.03 2.35
N PRO A 99 4.12 2.21 1.72
CA PRO A 99 3.94 3.48 2.43
C PRO A 99 2.50 3.69 2.94
N THR A 100 1.48 3.14 2.27
CA THR A 100 0.10 3.21 2.75
C THR A 100 -0.10 2.35 4.01
N LEU A 101 0.55 1.18 4.11
CA LEU A 101 0.55 0.38 5.33
C LEU A 101 1.17 1.16 6.50
N PHE A 102 2.33 1.78 6.31
CA PHE A 102 2.97 2.62 7.34
C PHE A 102 2.09 3.80 7.73
N ALA A 103 1.50 4.49 6.76
CA ALA A 103 0.60 5.60 7.05
C ALA A 103 -0.61 5.17 7.88
N ALA A 104 -1.22 4.03 7.56
CA ALA A 104 -2.37 3.51 8.29
C ALA A 104 -2.02 3.07 9.73
N LEU A 105 -0.81 2.56 9.95
CA LEU A 105 -0.34 2.24 11.31
C LEU A 105 -0.11 3.49 12.15
N LEU A 106 0.48 4.51 11.56
CA LEU A 106 0.84 5.76 12.24
C LEU A 106 -0.35 6.73 12.38
N ASP A 107 -1.41 6.55 11.59
CA ASP A 107 -2.61 7.39 11.60
C ASP A 107 -3.88 6.53 11.79
N THR A 108 -4.42 6.57 13.00
CA THR A 108 -5.60 5.79 13.38
C THR A 108 -6.91 6.31 12.78
N ARG A 109 -6.89 7.45 12.07
CA ARG A 109 -8.02 7.96 11.30
C ARG A 109 -8.29 7.07 10.07
N ILE A 110 -7.28 6.37 9.55
CA ILE A 110 -7.46 5.36 8.51
C ILE A 110 -8.07 4.12 9.17
N LYS A 111 -9.36 3.89 8.92
CA LYS A 111 -10.13 2.83 9.59
C LYS A 111 -10.09 1.50 8.85
N LYS A 112 -9.81 1.52 7.55
CA LYS A 112 -9.82 0.35 6.68
C LYS A 112 -8.76 0.49 5.61
N LEU A 113 -8.10 -0.61 5.26
CA LEU A 113 -6.93 -0.63 4.39
C LEU A 113 -7.04 -1.74 3.35
N ALA A 114 -6.81 -1.41 2.07
CA ALA A 114 -6.57 -2.40 1.03
C ALA A 114 -5.23 -2.13 0.36
N LEU A 115 -4.44 -3.20 0.13
CA LEU A 115 -3.08 -3.16 -0.41
C LEU A 115 -2.98 -4.15 -1.57
N GLU A 116 -2.81 -3.65 -2.79
CA GLU A 116 -2.67 -4.46 -3.99
C GLU A 116 -1.23 -4.46 -4.48
N GLY A 117 -0.72 -5.63 -4.82
CA GLY A 117 0.64 -5.76 -5.37
C GLY A 117 1.76 -5.40 -4.38
N MET A 118 1.48 -5.48 -3.08
CA MET A 118 2.47 -5.21 -2.05
C MET A 118 3.54 -6.29 -2.00
N LEU A 119 4.81 -5.91 -1.79
CA LEU A 119 5.89 -6.85 -1.46
C LEU A 119 5.44 -7.75 -0.30
N VAL A 120 5.59 -9.06 -0.47
CA VAL A 120 5.13 -10.03 0.54
C VAL A 120 5.84 -9.87 1.88
N SER A 121 7.18 -9.61 1.87
CA SER A 121 7.96 -9.33 3.08
C SER A 121 9.35 -8.78 2.73
N TYR A 122 10.00 -8.08 3.63
CA TYR A 122 11.41 -7.71 3.53
C TYR A 122 12.33 -8.95 3.60
N GLN A 123 11.92 -9.98 4.35
CA GLN A 123 12.66 -11.23 4.40
C GLN A 123 12.72 -11.91 3.03
N SER A 124 11.65 -11.84 2.24
CA SER A 124 11.65 -12.35 0.87
C SER A 124 12.68 -11.63 0.01
N ALA A 125 12.81 -10.31 0.16
CA ALA A 125 13.79 -9.50 -0.54
C ALA A 125 15.23 -9.95 -0.21
N VAL A 126 15.53 -10.20 1.08
CA VAL A 126 16.89 -10.66 1.48
C VAL A 126 17.21 -12.05 0.95
N ARG A 127 16.22 -12.91 0.77
CA ARG A 127 16.42 -14.28 0.26
C ARG A 127 16.57 -14.34 -1.26
N HIS A 128 16.13 -13.33 -1.99
CA HIS A 128 16.26 -13.26 -3.45
C HIS A 128 17.56 -12.56 -3.87
N LYS A 129 18.24 -13.12 -4.87
CA LYS A 129 19.49 -12.55 -5.40
C LYS A 129 19.27 -11.31 -6.25
N ILE A 130 18.10 -11.18 -6.84
CA ILE A 130 17.75 -10.12 -7.79
C ILE A 130 16.46 -9.47 -7.32
N HIS A 131 16.40 -8.14 -7.37
CA HIS A 131 15.22 -7.36 -7.00
C HIS A 131 14.88 -6.35 -8.08
N ARG A 132 13.64 -5.91 -8.09
CA ARG A 132 13.18 -4.87 -9.00
C ARG A 132 12.52 -3.75 -8.21
N GLY A 133 13.11 -2.56 -8.27
CA GLY A 133 12.53 -1.34 -7.72
C GLY A 133 12.29 -1.33 -6.21
N LEU A 134 13.03 -2.12 -5.41
CA LEU A 134 12.82 -2.20 -3.96
C LEU A 134 13.45 -1.05 -3.16
N PHE A 135 14.34 -0.27 -3.76
CA PHE A 135 15.10 0.77 -3.03
C PHE A 135 14.20 1.80 -2.35
N GLU A 136 13.06 2.08 -2.93
CA GLU A 136 12.11 3.06 -2.42
C GLU A 136 11.35 2.60 -1.15
N ASP A 137 11.34 1.28 -0.88
CA ASP A 137 10.70 0.69 0.30
C ASP A 137 11.71 0.31 1.39
N VAL A 138 13.04 0.53 1.15
CA VAL A 138 14.10 0.12 2.09
C VAL A 138 14.12 1.00 3.34
N ILE A 139 14.14 0.33 4.49
CA ILE A 139 14.46 0.91 5.80
C ILE A 139 15.68 0.17 6.34
N VAL A 140 16.75 0.89 6.61
CA VAL A 140 18.01 0.29 7.08
C VAL A 140 17.79 -0.43 8.41
N GLY A 141 18.13 -1.71 8.45
CA GLY A 141 18.04 -2.53 9.66
C GLY A 141 16.64 -2.96 10.06
N VAL A 142 15.62 -2.78 9.22
CA VAL A 142 14.21 -3.04 9.53
C VAL A 142 13.96 -4.45 10.10
N LEU A 143 14.57 -5.46 9.53
CA LEU A 143 14.41 -6.86 9.96
C LEU A 143 14.99 -7.18 11.35
N LYS A 144 15.66 -6.23 11.99
CA LYS A 144 16.02 -6.35 13.42
C LYS A 144 14.85 -6.09 14.35
N SER A 145 13.78 -5.48 13.84
CA SER A 145 12.63 -5.03 14.64
C SER A 145 11.32 -5.64 14.15
N PHE A 146 11.05 -5.66 12.84
CA PHE A 146 9.80 -6.18 12.27
C PHE A 146 9.95 -6.45 10.77
N ASP A 147 8.96 -7.17 10.23
CA ASP A 147 8.74 -7.33 8.77
C ASP A 147 7.33 -6.86 8.40
N LEU A 148 7.01 -6.79 7.10
CA LEU A 148 5.71 -6.34 6.61
C LEU A 148 4.53 -7.15 7.17
N PRO A 149 4.60 -8.50 7.29
CA PRO A 149 3.54 -9.27 7.94
C PRO A 149 3.30 -8.90 9.41
N ASP A 150 4.35 -8.50 10.15
CA ASP A 150 4.21 -8.03 11.54
C ASP A 150 3.44 -6.70 11.58
N LEU A 151 3.70 -5.82 10.63
CA LEU A 151 2.97 -4.56 10.50
C LEU A 151 1.48 -4.80 10.17
N VAL A 152 1.18 -5.77 9.31
CA VAL A 152 -0.20 -6.17 9.05
C VAL A 152 -0.85 -6.77 10.32
N ALA A 153 -0.12 -7.56 11.11
CA ALA A 153 -0.59 -8.06 12.38
C ALA A 153 -0.96 -6.92 13.37
N ALA A 154 -0.14 -5.85 13.38
CA ALA A 154 -0.37 -4.67 14.23
C ALA A 154 -1.57 -3.81 13.78
N MET A 155 -2.10 -4.01 12.58
CA MET A 155 -3.35 -3.36 12.14
C MET A 155 -4.59 -3.88 12.89
N SER A 156 -4.55 -5.11 13.43
CA SER A 156 -5.69 -5.68 14.16
C SER A 156 -6.17 -4.73 15.28
N PRO A 157 -7.49 -4.50 15.43
CA PRO A 157 -8.62 -5.16 14.77
C PRO A 157 -9.10 -4.46 13.48
N ARG A 158 -8.42 -3.42 12.98
CA ARG A 158 -8.83 -2.67 11.79
C ARG A 158 -8.79 -3.55 10.54
N PRO A 159 -9.82 -3.49 9.65
CA PRO A 159 -9.89 -4.32 8.48
C PRO A 159 -8.72 -4.07 7.50
N VAL A 160 -8.08 -5.16 7.07
CA VAL A 160 -7.01 -5.16 6.06
C VAL A 160 -7.31 -6.16 4.97
N TRP A 161 -7.10 -5.76 3.73
CA TRP A 161 -7.14 -6.67 2.58
C TRP A 161 -5.84 -6.60 1.79
N ILE A 162 -5.11 -7.70 1.73
CA ILE A 162 -3.94 -7.89 0.88
C ILE A 162 -4.41 -8.57 -0.40
N VAL A 163 -4.18 -7.94 -1.53
CA VAL A 163 -4.54 -8.43 -2.87
C VAL A 163 -3.26 -8.58 -3.68
N ASP A 164 -3.07 -9.75 -4.28
CA ASP A 164 -1.93 -10.02 -5.17
C ASP A 164 -0.56 -9.63 -4.56
N ALA A 165 -0.25 -10.12 -3.37
CA ALA A 165 1.09 -9.93 -2.80
C ALA A 165 2.18 -10.38 -3.80
N THR A 166 3.29 -9.64 -3.86
CA THR A 166 4.34 -9.87 -4.86
C THR A 166 5.65 -10.34 -4.26
N ASP A 167 6.41 -11.08 -5.06
CA ASP A 167 7.81 -11.38 -4.81
C ASP A 167 8.70 -10.14 -5.05
N PRO A 168 10.01 -10.19 -4.76
CA PRO A 168 10.93 -9.07 -4.97
C PRO A 168 11.16 -8.67 -6.43
N LEU A 169 10.71 -9.47 -7.40
CA LEU A 169 10.74 -9.15 -8.83
C LEU A 169 9.43 -8.48 -9.31
N GLY A 170 8.41 -8.42 -8.45
CA GLY A 170 7.10 -7.90 -8.78
C GLY A 170 6.17 -8.93 -9.43
N HIS A 171 6.51 -10.21 -9.39
CA HIS A 171 5.60 -11.29 -9.80
C HIS A 171 4.70 -11.66 -8.63
N HIS A 172 3.54 -12.26 -8.93
CA HIS A 172 2.65 -12.79 -7.90
C HIS A 172 3.40 -13.78 -7.01
N ALA A 173 3.35 -13.58 -5.70
CA ALA A 173 3.93 -14.50 -4.75
C ALA A 173 3.08 -15.80 -4.70
N GLU A 174 3.74 -16.94 -4.54
CA GLU A 174 3.02 -18.20 -4.40
C GLU A 174 2.11 -18.18 -3.17
N GLU A 175 0.86 -18.65 -3.32
CA GLU A 175 -0.14 -18.61 -2.25
C GLU A 175 0.36 -19.27 -0.97
N LYS A 176 1.06 -20.40 -1.10
CA LYS A 176 1.67 -21.10 0.04
C LYS A 176 2.64 -20.24 0.82
N ASP A 177 3.50 -19.51 0.11
CA ASP A 177 4.50 -18.62 0.74
C ASP A 177 3.82 -17.44 1.42
N VAL A 178 2.81 -16.87 0.78
CA VAL A 178 1.99 -15.80 1.37
C VAL A 178 1.33 -16.28 2.66
N GLN A 179 0.70 -17.45 2.67
CA GLN A 179 0.05 -18.00 3.86
C GLN A 179 1.06 -18.22 5.02
N ILE A 180 2.24 -18.74 4.71
CA ILE A 180 3.29 -18.97 5.71
C ILE A 180 3.75 -17.64 6.32
N GLN A 181 4.02 -16.64 5.49
CA GLN A 181 4.57 -15.36 5.96
C GLN A 181 3.53 -14.55 6.74
N TYR A 182 2.26 -14.61 6.35
CA TYR A 182 1.17 -13.89 7.04
C TYR A 182 0.53 -14.66 8.19
N ALA A 183 1.07 -15.83 8.58
CA ALA A 183 0.55 -16.60 9.72
C ALA A 183 0.52 -15.79 11.03
N VAL A 184 1.50 -14.90 11.24
CA VAL A 184 1.53 -13.99 12.40
C VAL A 184 0.34 -13.02 12.37
N ALA A 185 0.04 -12.44 11.23
CA ALA A 185 -1.10 -11.54 11.08
C ALA A 185 -2.43 -12.28 11.29
N GLN A 186 -2.61 -13.44 10.67
CA GLN A 186 -3.80 -14.28 10.86
C GLN A 186 -4.01 -14.63 12.35
N ARG A 187 -2.93 -14.97 13.06
CA ARG A 187 -2.99 -15.22 14.50
C ARG A 187 -3.42 -13.99 15.29
N SER A 188 -2.89 -12.80 14.97
CA SER A 188 -3.26 -11.56 15.65
C SER A 188 -4.76 -11.25 15.51
N PHE A 189 -5.29 -11.34 14.28
CA PHE A 189 -6.71 -11.11 14.02
C PHE A 189 -7.61 -12.16 14.69
N ARG A 190 -7.16 -13.42 14.78
CA ARG A 190 -7.86 -14.48 15.52
C ARG A 190 -7.91 -14.20 17.01
N LEU A 191 -6.80 -13.80 17.61
CA LEU A 191 -6.74 -13.46 19.04
C LEU A 191 -7.65 -12.27 19.39
N ALA A 192 -7.85 -11.37 18.46
CA ALA A 192 -8.80 -10.25 18.61
C ALA A 192 -10.26 -10.63 18.27
N SER A 193 -10.54 -11.88 17.88
CA SER A 193 -11.87 -12.38 17.47
C SER A 193 -12.45 -11.62 16.28
N VAL A 194 -11.59 -11.22 15.33
CA VAL A 194 -11.95 -10.47 14.12
C VAL A 194 -11.31 -11.07 12.86
N GLU A 195 -11.24 -12.38 12.75
CA GLU A 195 -10.59 -13.08 11.64
C GLU A 195 -11.07 -12.61 10.26
N GLY A 196 -12.37 -12.34 10.14
CA GLY A 196 -12.98 -11.84 8.92
C GLY A 196 -12.53 -10.43 8.51
N SER A 197 -11.82 -9.71 9.39
CA SER A 197 -11.25 -8.40 9.10
C SER A 197 -9.90 -8.47 8.38
N LEU A 198 -9.24 -9.63 8.32
CA LEU A 198 -8.07 -9.85 7.49
C LEU A 198 -8.43 -10.70 6.28
N LYS A 199 -8.24 -10.16 5.09
CA LYS A 199 -8.37 -10.89 3.82
C LYS A 199 -7.02 -10.93 3.12
N ILE A 200 -6.65 -12.07 2.57
CA ILE A 200 -5.45 -12.27 1.76
C ILE A 200 -5.87 -13.10 0.56
N THR A 201 -5.94 -12.50 -0.62
CA THR A 201 -6.47 -13.17 -1.81
C THR A 201 -5.73 -12.76 -3.07
N PRO A 202 -5.66 -13.62 -4.08
CA PRO A 202 -5.35 -13.18 -5.42
C PRO A 202 -6.48 -12.29 -5.96
N ARG A 203 -6.17 -11.43 -6.92
CA ARG A 203 -7.17 -10.72 -7.70
C ARG A 203 -7.80 -11.69 -8.70
N ARG A 204 -9.11 -11.61 -8.87
CA ARG A 204 -9.79 -12.39 -9.90
C ARG A 204 -9.36 -11.91 -11.27
N THR A 205 -8.93 -12.83 -12.12
CA THR A 205 -8.54 -12.52 -13.51
C THR A 205 -9.69 -11.82 -14.23
N GLY A 206 -9.41 -10.68 -14.85
CA GLY A 206 -10.39 -9.89 -15.60
C GLY A 206 -11.35 -9.06 -14.73
N ALA A 207 -11.27 -9.13 -13.39
CA ALA A 207 -12.07 -8.26 -12.53
C ALA A 207 -11.61 -6.80 -12.62
N SER A 208 -12.57 -5.89 -12.77
CA SER A 208 -12.30 -4.46 -12.66
C SER A 208 -11.97 -4.07 -11.22
N PHE A 209 -11.50 -2.85 -11.03
CA PHE A 209 -11.33 -2.28 -9.70
C PHE A 209 -12.65 -2.27 -8.92
N ALA A 210 -13.72 -1.84 -9.56
CA ALA A 210 -15.05 -1.78 -8.91
C ALA A 210 -15.53 -3.16 -8.48
N ASP A 211 -15.38 -4.18 -9.34
CA ASP A 211 -15.78 -5.55 -9.00
C ASP A 211 -15.02 -6.10 -7.79
N THR A 212 -13.78 -5.64 -7.62
CA THR A 212 -12.91 -6.10 -6.54
C THR A 212 -13.17 -5.33 -5.25
N TYR A 213 -13.20 -4.00 -5.30
CA TYR A 213 -13.08 -3.17 -4.10
C TYR A 213 -14.36 -2.46 -3.66
N THR A 214 -15.40 -2.30 -4.52
CA THR A 214 -16.60 -1.53 -4.15
C THR A 214 -17.27 -2.09 -2.90
N GLU A 215 -17.44 -3.41 -2.81
CA GLU A 215 -18.05 -4.03 -1.63
C GLU A 215 -17.15 -3.92 -0.39
N TRP A 216 -15.83 -4.01 -0.56
CA TRP A 216 -14.91 -3.82 0.54
C TRP A 216 -14.92 -2.39 1.08
N MET A 217 -15.04 -1.40 0.21
CA MET A 217 -15.03 0.02 0.61
C MET A 217 -16.30 0.46 1.33
N LYS A 218 -17.41 -0.27 1.22
CA LYS A 218 -18.63 0.03 1.97
C LYS A 218 -18.40 -0.11 3.47
N TYR A 219 -18.89 0.84 4.23
CA TYR A 219 -19.04 0.74 5.68
C TYR A 219 -20.44 0.22 5.99
N LYS A 220 -20.51 -0.82 6.78
CA LYS A 220 -21.75 -1.36 7.31
C LYS A 220 -22.18 -0.56 8.52
#